data_81473c9c28cdd29a568e33f51cf62d99
#
_entry.id   81473c9c28cdd29a568e33f51cf62d99
#
_cell.length_a   1.000
_cell.length_b   1.000
_cell.length_c   1.000
_cell.angle_alpha   90.00
_cell.angle_beta   90.00
_cell.angle_gamma   90.00
#
_symmetry.space_group_name_H-M   'P 1'
#
loop_
_entity.id
_entity.type
_entity.pdbx_description
1 polymer ?
#
loop_
_entity_poly.entity_id
_entity_poly.type
_entity_poly.pdbx_seq_one_letter_code
_entity_poly.pdbx_strand_id
1 'polypeptide(L)' 'HAFATDITQYLEASLANGDFQRLILIAPAAMLGMLRKAMTPALKNALLGDIPKDLTHLPLDELPKHLADVLVV' A
#
# COMPACT_ATOMS: atom_id res chain seq x y z
N HIS A 1 6.20 -14.41 1.62
CA HIS A 1 5.84 -14.71 2.97
C HIS A 1 4.34 -14.58 3.18
N ALA A 2 3.76 -15.42 4.03
CA ALA A 2 2.29 -15.50 4.14
C ALA A 2 1.65 -14.16 4.50
N PHE A 3 2.25 -13.40 5.40
CA PHE A 3 1.67 -12.14 5.83
C PHE A 3 1.58 -11.13 4.68
N ALA A 4 2.66 -10.99 3.91
CA ALA A 4 2.66 -10.08 2.77
C ALA A 4 1.65 -10.52 1.71
N THR A 5 1.53 -11.83 1.49
CA THR A 5 0.56 -12.38 0.55
C THR A 5 -0.86 -12.09 0.99
N ASP A 6 -1.15 -12.25 2.28
CA ASP A 6 -2.48 -11.99 2.82
C ASP A 6 -2.88 -10.53 2.65
N ILE A 7 -1.96 -9.60 2.95
CA ILE A 7 -2.21 -8.18 2.76
C ILE A 7 -2.46 -7.87 1.30
N THR A 8 -1.64 -8.43 0.41
CA THR A 8 -1.76 -8.18 -1.02
C THR A 8 -3.09 -8.70 -1.56
N GLN A 9 -3.51 -9.88 -1.14
CA GLN A 9 -4.80 -10.45 -1.55
C GLN A 9 -5.96 -9.59 -1.08
N TYR A 10 -5.90 -9.09 0.13
CA TYR A 10 -6.92 -8.20 0.65
C TYR A 10 -7.02 -6.92 -0.19
N LEU A 11 -5.87 -6.33 -0.50
CA LEU A 11 -5.82 -5.10 -1.29
C LEU A 11 -6.35 -5.33 -2.70
N GLU A 12 -6.01 -6.46 -3.31
CA GLU A 12 -6.48 -6.76 -4.66
C GLU A 12 -7.98 -6.99 -4.71
N ALA A 13 -8.52 -7.65 -3.69
CA ALA A 13 -9.96 -7.83 -3.59
C ALA A 13 -10.67 -6.48 -3.41
N SER A 14 -10.11 -5.62 -2.57
CA SER A 14 -10.68 -4.29 -2.35
C SER A 14 -10.62 -3.43 -3.60
N LEU A 15 -9.53 -3.51 -4.36
CA LEU A 15 -9.40 -2.80 -5.62
C LEU A 15 -10.44 -3.29 -6.63
N ALA A 16 -10.62 -4.60 -6.73
CA ALA A 16 -11.60 -5.19 -7.64
C ALA A 16 -13.03 -4.78 -7.27
N ASN A 17 -13.29 -4.61 -5.98
CA ASN A 17 -14.60 -4.18 -5.49
C ASN A 17 -14.84 -2.67 -5.63
N GLY A 18 -13.81 -1.91 -6.02
CA GLY A 18 -13.93 -0.47 -6.15
C GLY A 18 -13.84 0.28 -4.83
N ASP A 19 -13.29 -0.35 -3.79
CA ASP A 19 -13.15 0.29 -2.48
C ASP A 19 -12.14 1.42 -2.50
N PHE A 20 -11.16 1.36 -3.40
CA PHE A 20 -10.23 2.46 -3.65
C PHE A 20 -9.79 2.44 -5.11
N GLN A 21 -9.32 3.59 -5.59
CA GLN A 21 -8.77 3.72 -6.95
C GLN A 21 -7.28 4.01 -6.92
N ARG A 22 -6.81 4.64 -5.87
CA ARG A 22 -5.41 4.97 -5.65
C ARG A 22 -5.02 4.59 -4.24
N LEU A 23 -3.80 4.15 -4.06
CA LEU A 23 -3.32 3.65 -2.77
C LEU A 23 -1.92 4.17 -2.47
N ILE A 24 -1.70 4.55 -1.22
CA ILE A 24 -0.36 4.85 -0.69
C ILE A 24 -0.07 3.83 0.40
N LEU A 25 1.07 3.14 0.28
CA LEU A 25 1.50 2.17 1.28
C LEU A 25 2.57 2.79 2.18
N ILE A 26 2.39 2.62 3.47
CA ILE A 26 3.40 3.02 4.46
C ILE A 26 3.72 1.78 5.29
N ALA A 27 4.93 1.28 5.17
CA ALA A 27 5.34 0.04 5.84
C ALA A 27 6.85 0.02 6.01
N PRO A 28 7.39 -0.82 6.91
CA PRO A 28 8.83 -0.99 7.01
C PRO A 28 9.43 -1.36 5.66
N ALA A 29 10.64 -0.88 5.39
CA ALA A 29 11.26 -1.04 4.08
C ALA A 29 11.32 -2.50 3.62
N ALA A 30 11.64 -3.41 4.54
CA ALA A 30 11.70 -4.84 4.19
C ALA A 30 10.33 -5.37 3.77
N MET A 31 9.27 -4.92 4.43
CA MET A 31 7.92 -5.35 4.09
C MET A 31 7.47 -4.77 2.75
N LEU A 32 7.84 -3.52 2.45
CA LEU A 32 7.52 -2.94 1.14
C LEU A 32 8.08 -3.78 0.01
N GLY A 33 9.30 -4.28 0.16
CA GLY A 33 9.90 -5.17 -0.83
C GLY A 33 9.09 -6.45 -1.04
N MET A 34 8.65 -7.07 0.06
CA MET A 34 7.82 -8.28 -0.02
C MET A 34 6.46 -7.99 -0.63
N LEU A 35 5.84 -6.88 -0.26
CA LEU A 35 4.53 -6.50 -0.81
C LEU A 35 4.61 -6.27 -2.31
N ARG A 36 5.65 -5.58 -2.78
CA ARG A 36 5.81 -5.32 -4.21
C ARG A 36 5.94 -6.61 -5.01
N LYS A 37 6.65 -7.61 -4.47
CA LYS A 37 6.83 -8.88 -5.15
C LYS A 37 5.52 -9.65 -5.27
N ALA A 38 4.62 -9.46 -4.32
CA ALA A 38 3.35 -10.18 -4.29
C ALA A 38 2.25 -9.48 -5.09
N MET A 39 2.45 -8.21 -5.44
CA MET A 39 1.42 -7.42 -6.13
C MET A 39 1.25 -7.81 -7.58
N THR A 40 0.00 -7.84 -8.05
CA THR A 40 -0.28 -7.92 -9.48
C THR A 40 -0.01 -6.58 -10.15
N PRO A 41 0.14 -6.55 -11.49
CA PRO A 41 0.28 -5.28 -12.21
C PRO A 41 -0.90 -4.31 -11.97
N ALA A 42 -2.11 -4.84 -11.82
CA ALA A 42 -3.28 -3.99 -11.57
C ALA A 42 -3.13 -3.23 -10.26
N LEU A 43 -2.68 -3.91 -9.21
CA LEU A 43 -2.49 -3.27 -7.92
C LEU A 43 -1.31 -2.28 -7.97
N LYS A 44 -0.24 -2.63 -8.66
CA LYS A 44 0.90 -1.73 -8.84
C LYS A 44 0.49 -0.44 -9.55
N ASN A 45 -0.40 -0.54 -10.53
CA ASN A 45 -0.88 0.63 -11.25
C ASN A 45 -1.75 1.54 -10.37
N ALA A 46 -2.44 0.97 -9.40
CA ALA A 46 -3.22 1.77 -8.46
C ALA A 46 -2.36 2.41 -7.38
N LEU A 47 -1.14 1.92 -7.20
CA LEU A 47 -0.23 2.41 -6.17
C LEU A 47 0.38 3.74 -6.60
N LEU A 48 0.04 4.82 -5.88
CA LEU A 48 0.64 6.13 -6.11
C LEU A 48 2.06 6.19 -5.59
N GLY A 49 2.33 5.49 -4.50
CA GLY A 49 3.66 5.46 -3.93
C GLY A 49 3.72 4.58 -2.72
N ASP A 50 4.93 4.28 -2.30
CA ASP A 50 5.18 3.56 -1.06
C ASP A 50 6.22 4.34 -0.27
N ILE A 51 5.97 4.46 1.02
CA ILE A 51 6.81 5.26 1.91
C ILE A 51 7.39 4.32 2.96
N PRO A 52 8.73 4.19 3.03
CA PRO A 52 9.34 3.39 4.09
C PRO A 52 9.04 4.03 5.44
N LYS A 53 8.30 3.31 6.28
CA LYS A 53 7.91 3.80 7.59
C LYS A 53 9.11 4.16 8.45
N ASP A 54 10.20 3.43 8.27
CA ASP A 54 11.43 3.63 9.03
C ASP A 54 12.10 4.97 8.71
N LEU A 55 11.82 5.52 7.54
CA LEU A 55 12.52 6.69 7.02
C LEU A 55 11.66 7.94 7.00
N THR A 56 10.35 7.82 7.23
CA THR A 56 9.48 8.98 7.19
C THR A 56 9.43 9.69 8.53
N HIS A 57 9.47 11.01 8.49
CA HIS A 57 9.34 11.86 9.65
C HIS A 57 8.07 12.72 9.58
N LEU A 58 7.26 12.51 8.55
CA LEU A 58 6.05 13.31 8.35
C LEU A 58 4.94 12.79 9.24
N PRO A 59 4.14 13.67 9.85
CA PRO A 59 2.92 13.24 10.52
C PRO A 59 1.99 12.56 9.53
N LEU A 60 1.47 11.39 9.91
CA LEU A 60 0.64 10.61 9.00
C LEU A 60 -0.68 11.31 8.66
N ASP A 61 -1.18 12.16 9.55
CA ASP A 61 -2.42 12.88 9.33
C ASP A 61 -2.28 14.02 8.32
N GLU A 62 -1.04 14.39 7.93
CA GLU A 62 -0.80 15.39 6.90
C GLU A 62 -0.77 14.81 5.50
N LEU A 63 -0.85 13.49 5.37
CA LEU A 63 -0.85 12.86 4.05
C LEU A 63 -2.16 13.18 3.31
N PRO A 64 -2.10 13.28 1.96
CA PRO A 64 -3.28 13.69 1.17
C PRO A 64 -4.29 12.55 1.04
N LYS A 65 -5.01 12.28 2.10
CA LYS A 65 -5.96 11.17 2.15
C LYS A 65 -7.11 11.32 1.16
N HIS A 66 -7.39 12.54 0.75
CA HIS A 66 -8.45 12.81 -0.23
C HIS A 66 -8.06 12.41 -1.65
N LEU A 67 -6.77 12.18 -1.91
CA LEU A 67 -6.28 11.79 -3.22
C LEU A 67 -6.13 10.28 -3.33
N ALA A 68 -5.97 9.60 -2.21
CA ALA A 68 -5.73 8.15 -2.21
C ALA A 68 -6.02 7.58 -0.83
N ASP A 69 -6.34 6.31 -0.78
CA ASP A 69 -6.42 5.61 0.49
C ASP A 69 -5.02 5.29 0.99
N VAL A 70 -4.83 5.39 2.29
CA VAL A 70 -3.53 5.17 2.90
C VAL A 70 -3.60 3.93 3.79
N LEU A 71 -2.72 2.98 3.52
CA LEU A 71 -2.56 1.80 4.35
C LEU A 71 -1.25 1.89 5.10
N VAL A 72 -1.31 1.84 6.42
CA VAL A 72 -0.13 1.83 7.28
C VAL A 72 0.01 0.44 7.89
N VAL A 73 1.13 -0.17 7.65
CA VAL A 73 1.41 -1.53 8.14
C VAL A 73 2.44 -1.50 9.27
#